data_b9587d67018d8bd4b363a801248e48cb
#
_entry.id   b9587d67018d8bd4b363a801248e48cb
#
_cell.length_a   1.000
_cell.length_b   1.000
_cell.length_c   1.000
_cell.angle_alpha   90.00
_cell.angle_beta   90.00
_cell.angle_gamma   90.00
#
_symmetry.space_group_name_H-M   'P 1'
#
loop_
_entity.id
_entity.type
_entity.pdbx_description
1 polymer ?
#
loop_
_entity_poly.entity_id
_entity_poly.type
_entity_poly.pdbx_seq_one_letter_code
_entity_poly.pdbx_strand_id
1 'polypeptide(L)'
;MTKYYLRTTKNCYYVQEKPNLKVYYSYSTPVALEIDGILKVSQNQWSITTAKHLSWIDNGNKKDRLNREEFNQLLKQHKPEPDFLKTVSMVSAMFGMMTQTEDKSKVNAQKKRFFDNVQGLNFPEDWDNLPEEEKTKRLEKIENFNLTR
;
A
#
# COMPACT_ATOMS: atom_id res chain seq x y z
N MET A 1 -7.97 -12.07 4.47
CA MET A 1 -7.70 -12.44 3.06
C MET A 1 -7.04 -13.81 2.98
N THR A 2 -7.63 -14.72 2.21
CA THR A 2 -7.10 -16.08 2.06
C THR A 2 -6.05 -16.11 0.96
N LYS A 3 -4.86 -16.66 1.25
CA LYS A 3 -3.78 -16.84 0.29
C LYS A 3 -3.82 -18.25 -0.27
N TYR A 4 -3.75 -18.37 -1.59
CA TYR A 4 -3.67 -19.64 -2.32
C TYR A 4 -2.26 -19.79 -2.89
N TYR A 5 -1.47 -20.67 -2.31
CA TYR A 5 -0.07 -20.83 -2.67
C TYR A 5 0.11 -21.62 -3.96
N LEU A 6 1.04 -21.18 -4.79
CA LEU A 6 1.43 -21.88 -6.01
C LEU A 6 2.63 -22.78 -5.73
N ARG A 7 2.49 -24.06 -6.07
CA ARG A 7 3.50 -25.10 -5.79
C ARG A 7 3.84 -25.19 -4.29
N THR A 8 5.07 -25.55 -3.96
CA THR A 8 5.52 -25.77 -2.57
C THR A 8 6.06 -24.54 -1.87
N THR A 9 6.04 -23.36 -2.52
CA THR A 9 6.58 -22.13 -1.94
C THR A 9 5.51 -21.25 -1.34
N LYS A 10 5.80 -20.66 -0.18
CA LYS A 10 4.94 -19.63 0.44
C LYS A 10 5.11 -18.24 -0.19
N ASN A 11 6.12 -18.07 -1.07
CA ASN A 11 6.48 -16.79 -1.66
C ASN A 11 5.81 -16.53 -3.02
N CYS A 12 5.08 -17.50 -3.57
CA CYS A 12 4.31 -17.35 -4.79
C CYS A 12 2.88 -17.79 -4.50
N TYR A 13 1.94 -16.85 -4.56
CA TYR A 13 0.54 -17.09 -4.21
C TYR A 13 -0.38 -16.12 -4.93
N TYR A 14 -1.67 -16.42 -4.96
CA TYR A 14 -2.68 -15.44 -5.35
C TYR A 14 -3.68 -15.20 -4.23
N VAL A 15 -4.35 -14.07 -4.33
CA VAL A 15 -5.47 -13.66 -3.47
C VAL A 15 -6.67 -13.39 -4.36
N GLN A 16 -7.82 -13.92 -3.99
CA GLN A 16 -9.10 -13.57 -4.62
C GLN A 16 -9.58 -12.26 -4.02
N GLU A 17 -9.40 -11.16 -4.73
CA GLU A 17 -9.80 -9.82 -4.25
C GLU A 17 -11.30 -9.56 -4.48
N LYS A 18 -11.82 -10.03 -5.62
CA LYS A 18 -13.24 -9.96 -6.02
C LYS A 18 -13.63 -11.26 -6.74
N PRO A 19 -14.92 -11.57 -6.93
CA PRO A 19 -15.35 -12.77 -7.63
C PRO A 19 -14.69 -12.96 -8.99
N ASN A 20 -14.40 -11.87 -9.70
CA ASN A 20 -13.80 -11.86 -11.03
C ASN A 20 -12.34 -11.37 -11.05
N LEU A 21 -11.71 -11.14 -9.90
CA LEU A 21 -10.35 -10.60 -9.81
C LEU A 21 -9.48 -11.42 -8.89
N LYS A 22 -8.42 -12.02 -9.43
CA LYS A 22 -7.31 -12.61 -8.66
C LYS A 22 -6.05 -11.78 -8.87
N VAL A 23 -5.32 -11.56 -7.80
CA VAL A 23 -4.01 -10.89 -7.83
C VAL A 23 -2.95 -11.88 -7.42
N TYR A 24 -1.95 -12.06 -8.26
CA TYR A 24 -0.83 -12.97 -8.04
C TYR A 24 0.37 -12.20 -7.50
N TYR A 25 1.02 -12.79 -6.52
CA TYR A 25 2.15 -12.17 -5.81
C TYR A 25 3.41 -13.02 -5.90
N SER A 26 4.53 -12.33 -6.06
CA SER A 26 5.86 -12.86 -5.78
C SER A 26 6.39 -12.15 -4.54
N TYR A 27 6.47 -12.87 -3.40
CA TYR A 27 6.64 -12.29 -2.06
C TYR A 27 5.49 -11.33 -1.74
N SER A 28 5.75 -10.05 -1.57
CA SER A 28 4.72 -9.01 -1.35
C SER A 28 4.40 -8.20 -2.61
N THR A 29 5.09 -8.47 -3.72
CA THR A 29 4.96 -7.69 -4.96
C THR A 29 3.89 -8.29 -5.86
N PRO A 30 2.86 -7.54 -6.30
CA PRO A 30 1.92 -7.99 -7.32
C PRO A 30 2.63 -8.14 -8.67
N VAL A 31 2.48 -9.29 -9.30
CA VAL A 31 3.20 -9.64 -10.54
C VAL A 31 2.29 -10.09 -11.67
N ALA A 32 1.04 -10.45 -11.37
CA ALA A 32 0.03 -10.78 -12.37
C ALA A 32 -1.38 -10.52 -11.84
N LEU A 33 -2.33 -10.33 -12.76
CA LEU A 33 -3.75 -10.19 -12.52
C LEU A 33 -4.53 -11.19 -13.37
N GLU A 34 -5.56 -11.79 -12.82
CA GLU A 34 -6.56 -12.54 -13.59
C GLU A 34 -7.90 -11.82 -13.44
N ILE A 35 -8.42 -11.30 -14.55
CA ILE A 35 -9.63 -10.49 -14.61
C ILE A 35 -10.60 -11.20 -15.54
N ASP A 36 -11.77 -11.56 -15.03
CA ASP A 36 -12.79 -12.32 -15.77
C ASP A 36 -12.21 -13.60 -16.45
N GLY A 37 -11.27 -14.26 -15.78
CA GLY A 37 -10.58 -15.45 -16.29
C GLY A 37 -9.43 -15.18 -17.26
N ILE A 38 -9.17 -13.92 -17.61
CA ILE A 38 -8.08 -13.52 -18.49
C ILE A 38 -6.85 -13.16 -17.68
N LEU A 39 -5.78 -13.92 -17.84
CA LEU A 39 -4.52 -13.72 -17.14
C LEU A 39 -3.66 -12.64 -17.83
N LYS A 40 -3.20 -11.67 -17.06
CA LYS A 40 -2.29 -10.60 -17.45
C LYS A 40 -1.06 -10.62 -16.55
N VAL A 41 0.10 -10.86 -17.11
CA VAL A 41 1.36 -11.06 -16.39
C VAL A 41 2.33 -9.95 -16.73
N SER A 42 3.04 -9.42 -15.73
CA SER A 42 4.09 -8.42 -15.93
C SER A 42 5.36 -9.05 -16.49
N GLN A 43 6.12 -8.32 -17.27
CA GLN A 43 7.51 -8.67 -17.58
C GLN A 43 8.33 -8.69 -16.28
N ASN A 44 9.37 -9.54 -16.25
CA ASN A 44 10.24 -9.59 -15.09
C ASN A 44 11.14 -8.35 -15.00
N GLN A 45 11.03 -7.66 -13.88
CA GLN A 45 11.81 -6.44 -13.60
C GLN A 45 12.59 -6.58 -12.27
N TRP A 46 12.52 -7.75 -11.65
CA TRP A 46 13.01 -7.96 -10.30
C TRP A 46 14.17 -8.96 -10.28
N SER A 47 13.92 -10.17 -9.83
CA SER A 47 14.96 -11.18 -9.61
C SER A 47 14.74 -12.44 -10.45
N ILE A 48 15.75 -13.32 -10.49
CA ILE A 48 15.65 -14.65 -11.09
C ILE A 48 14.55 -15.47 -10.39
N THR A 49 14.37 -15.31 -9.08
CA THR A 49 13.31 -15.99 -8.32
C THR A 49 11.94 -15.53 -8.78
N THR A 50 11.75 -14.23 -8.96
CA THR A 50 10.49 -13.67 -9.50
C THR A 50 10.26 -14.15 -10.94
N ALA A 51 11.31 -14.26 -11.77
CA ALA A 51 11.20 -14.82 -13.12
C ALA A 51 10.67 -16.27 -13.12
N LYS A 52 11.08 -17.09 -12.15
CA LYS A 52 10.56 -18.45 -11.95
C LYS A 52 9.06 -18.41 -11.53
N HIS A 53 8.69 -17.52 -10.60
CA HIS A 53 7.31 -17.37 -10.18
C HIS A 53 6.40 -16.95 -11.35
N LEU A 54 6.83 -15.99 -12.16
CA LEU A 54 6.11 -15.58 -13.37
C LEU A 54 5.90 -16.76 -14.33
N SER A 55 6.95 -17.57 -14.56
CA SER A 55 6.86 -18.75 -15.41
C SER A 55 5.94 -19.84 -14.86
N TRP A 56 5.74 -19.90 -13.56
CA TRP A 56 4.73 -20.79 -12.96
C TRP A 56 3.30 -20.28 -13.15
N ILE A 57 3.13 -18.97 -13.16
CA ILE A 57 1.82 -18.32 -13.32
C ILE A 57 1.33 -18.44 -14.76
N ASP A 58 2.20 -18.16 -15.75
CA ASP A 58 1.86 -18.12 -17.17
C ASP A 58 2.32 -19.33 -17.99
N ASN A 59 2.74 -20.42 -17.32
CA ASN A 59 3.29 -21.63 -17.96
C ASN A 59 4.45 -21.33 -18.93
N GLY A 60 5.23 -20.27 -18.64
CA GLY A 60 6.39 -19.88 -19.44
C GLY A 60 6.10 -19.02 -20.67
N ASN A 61 4.85 -18.59 -20.85
CA ASN A 61 4.47 -17.72 -21.97
C ASN A 61 4.94 -16.28 -21.75
N LYS A 62 6.17 -15.99 -22.21
CA LYS A 62 6.79 -14.68 -22.05
C LYS A 62 6.32 -13.64 -23.06
N LYS A 63 5.71 -14.07 -24.18
CA LYS A 63 5.38 -13.19 -25.31
C LYS A 63 4.27 -12.20 -24.98
N ASP A 64 3.29 -12.65 -24.18
CA ASP A 64 2.09 -11.88 -23.85
C ASP A 64 2.23 -11.10 -22.52
N ARG A 65 3.43 -11.02 -21.98
CA ARG A 65 3.70 -10.26 -20.76
C ARG A 65 3.68 -8.77 -21.03
N LEU A 66 2.94 -8.05 -20.19
CA LEU A 66 2.83 -6.60 -20.24
C LEU A 66 4.13 -5.93 -19.77
N ASN A 67 4.47 -4.80 -20.38
CA ASN A 67 5.54 -3.97 -19.86
C ASN A 67 5.16 -3.35 -18.50
N ARG A 68 6.10 -2.66 -17.86
CA ARG A 68 5.91 -2.10 -16.51
C ARG A 68 4.77 -1.11 -16.43
N GLU A 69 4.69 -0.23 -17.40
CA GLU A 69 3.73 0.87 -17.40
C GLU A 69 2.31 0.34 -17.62
N GLU A 70 2.13 -0.52 -18.61
CA GLU A 70 0.85 -1.18 -18.89
C GLU A 70 0.36 -2.00 -17.71
N PHE A 71 1.24 -2.78 -17.07
CA PHE A 71 0.88 -3.58 -15.92
C PHE A 71 0.48 -2.70 -14.71
N ASN A 72 1.24 -1.64 -14.44
CA ASN A 72 0.94 -0.72 -13.34
C ASN A 72 -0.37 0.05 -13.57
N GLN A 73 -0.67 0.44 -14.80
CA GLN A 73 -1.95 1.06 -15.13
C GLN A 73 -3.11 0.10 -14.89
N LEU A 74 -2.98 -1.15 -15.36
CA LEU A 74 -3.98 -2.19 -15.15
C LEU A 74 -4.17 -2.51 -13.65
N LEU A 75 -3.08 -2.58 -12.89
CA LEU A 75 -3.12 -2.79 -11.45
C LEU A 75 -3.87 -1.67 -10.74
N LYS A 76 -3.60 -0.41 -11.07
CA LYS A 76 -4.30 0.75 -10.50
C LYS A 76 -5.79 0.76 -10.82
N GLN A 77 -6.20 0.32 -12.00
CA GLN A 77 -7.60 0.26 -12.39
C GLN A 77 -8.40 -0.78 -11.59
N HIS A 78 -7.82 -1.94 -11.34
CA HIS A 78 -8.52 -3.07 -10.74
C HIS A 78 -8.28 -3.22 -9.24
N LYS A 79 -7.10 -2.84 -8.80
CA LYS A 79 -6.70 -2.74 -7.39
C LYS A 79 -6.16 -1.33 -7.13
N PRO A 80 -7.04 -0.32 -7.06
CA PRO A 80 -6.57 1.00 -6.66
C PRO A 80 -5.88 0.83 -5.29
N GLU A 81 -4.66 1.35 -5.18
CA GLU A 81 -4.06 1.58 -3.87
C GLU A 81 -5.11 2.27 -3.01
N PRO A 82 -5.29 1.84 -1.75
CA PRO A 82 -6.15 2.60 -0.84
C PRO A 82 -5.71 4.06 -0.99
N ASP A 83 -6.67 4.91 -1.32
CA ASP A 83 -6.38 6.31 -1.64
C ASP A 83 -5.96 7.01 -0.35
N PHE A 84 -4.73 6.65 0.06
CA PHE A 84 -4.10 7.04 1.31
C PHE A 84 -4.08 8.57 1.42
N LEU A 85 -3.82 9.25 0.28
CA LEU A 85 -3.85 10.70 0.19
C LEU A 85 -5.24 11.28 0.46
N LYS A 86 -6.31 10.62 -0.02
CA LYS A 86 -7.69 11.03 0.33
C LYS A 86 -8.00 10.76 1.78
N THR A 87 -7.59 9.61 2.32
CA THR A 87 -7.81 9.28 3.73
C THR A 87 -7.04 10.25 4.63
N VAL A 88 -5.80 10.57 4.32
CA VAL A 88 -4.99 11.55 5.05
C VAL A 88 -5.59 12.97 4.91
N SER A 89 -6.02 13.36 3.72
CA SER A 89 -6.65 14.65 3.47
C SER A 89 -7.98 14.79 4.21
N MET A 90 -8.84 13.77 4.22
CA MET A 90 -10.08 13.76 4.99
C MET A 90 -9.83 13.85 6.50
N VAL A 91 -8.86 13.05 7.00
CA VAL A 91 -8.50 13.06 8.42
C VAL A 91 -7.86 14.38 8.81
N SER A 92 -7.00 14.95 7.98
CA SER A 92 -6.38 16.26 8.20
C SER A 92 -7.44 17.39 8.23
N ALA A 93 -8.45 17.34 7.35
CA ALA A 93 -9.58 18.27 7.36
C ALA A 93 -10.44 18.11 8.62
N MET A 94 -10.71 16.89 9.08
CA MET A 94 -11.42 16.64 10.35
C MET A 94 -10.64 17.19 11.54
N PHE A 95 -9.32 16.95 11.60
CA PHE A 95 -8.48 17.52 12.66
C PHE A 95 -8.38 19.05 12.58
N GLY A 96 -8.37 19.64 11.38
CA GLY A 96 -8.42 21.09 11.21
C GLY A 96 -9.70 21.73 11.75
N MET A 97 -10.83 21.04 11.65
CA MET A 97 -12.09 21.49 12.27
C MET A 97 -12.07 21.35 13.80
N MET A 98 -11.41 20.34 14.34
CA MET A 98 -11.31 20.10 15.79
C MET A 98 -10.38 21.10 16.50
N THR A 99 -9.34 21.60 15.81
CA THR A 99 -8.34 22.52 16.41
C THR A 99 -8.87 23.89 16.74
N GLN A 100 -10.07 24.26 16.29
CA GLN A 100 -10.68 25.54 16.66
C GLN A 100 -11.28 25.57 18.09
N THR A 101 -11.47 24.40 18.73
CA THR A 101 -12.18 24.29 20.01
C THR A 101 -11.54 23.35 21.03
N GLU A 102 -10.48 22.62 20.70
CA GLU A 102 -9.91 21.57 21.56
C GLU A 102 -8.44 21.83 21.98
N ASP A 103 -8.08 21.25 23.14
CA ASP A 103 -6.74 21.23 23.69
C ASP A 103 -5.76 20.57 22.70
N LYS A 104 -4.71 21.29 22.31
CA LYS A 104 -3.66 20.85 21.36
C LYS A 104 -3.06 19.49 21.73
N SER A 105 -2.97 19.20 23.04
CA SER A 105 -2.45 17.92 23.54
C SER A 105 -3.32 16.74 23.09
N LYS A 106 -4.64 16.87 23.16
CA LYS A 106 -5.57 15.81 22.73
C LYS A 106 -5.52 15.58 21.23
N VAL A 107 -5.44 16.68 20.45
CA VAL A 107 -5.33 16.61 18.99
C VAL A 107 -4.04 15.93 18.57
N ASN A 108 -2.90 16.27 19.18
CA ASN A 108 -1.62 15.65 18.87
C ASN A 108 -1.59 14.17 19.25
N ALA A 109 -2.19 13.77 20.38
CA ALA A 109 -2.30 12.38 20.77
C ALA A 109 -3.15 11.56 19.79
N GLN A 110 -4.25 12.13 19.26
CA GLN A 110 -5.09 11.47 18.28
C GLN A 110 -4.36 11.33 16.92
N LYS A 111 -3.67 12.39 16.47
CA LYS A 111 -2.85 12.35 15.25
C LYS A 111 -1.75 11.31 15.37
N LYS A 112 -1.03 11.24 16.50
CA LYS A 112 -0.01 10.24 16.75
C LYS A 112 -0.58 8.82 16.62
N ARG A 113 -1.69 8.52 17.30
CA ARG A 113 -2.35 7.20 17.22
C ARG A 113 -2.77 6.85 15.80
N PHE A 114 -3.25 7.82 15.04
CA PHE A 114 -3.61 7.61 13.64
C PHE A 114 -2.39 7.21 12.81
N PHE A 115 -1.28 7.95 12.91
CA PHE A 115 -0.07 7.65 12.15
C PHE A 115 0.60 6.34 12.58
N ASP A 116 0.59 5.99 13.86
CA ASP A 116 1.06 4.70 14.36
C ASP A 116 0.27 3.54 13.74
N ASN A 117 -1.07 3.64 13.73
CA ASN A 117 -1.93 2.55 13.27
C ASN A 117 -2.00 2.41 11.76
N VAL A 118 -1.96 3.52 11.01
CA VAL A 118 -2.16 3.52 9.54
C VAL A 118 -0.86 3.38 8.79
N GLN A 119 0.24 3.92 9.32
CA GLN A 119 1.54 3.96 8.64
C GLN A 119 2.62 3.09 9.28
N GLY A 120 2.39 2.60 10.49
CA GLY A 120 3.44 1.93 11.26
C GLY A 120 4.65 2.86 11.49
N LEU A 121 4.41 4.16 11.60
CA LEU A 121 5.46 5.14 11.83
C LEU A 121 5.95 5.02 13.27
N ASN A 122 7.21 4.68 13.44
CA ASN A 122 7.86 4.69 14.73
C ASN A 122 8.18 6.14 15.10
N PHE A 123 7.48 6.68 16.09
CA PHE A 123 7.84 7.95 16.69
C PHE A 123 9.08 7.80 17.56
N PRO A 124 9.91 8.85 17.70
CA PRO A 124 11.07 8.83 18.56
C PRO A 124 10.70 8.46 20.02
N GLU A 125 11.58 7.78 20.73
CA GLU A 125 11.36 7.36 22.14
C GLU A 125 11.10 8.57 23.07
N ASP A 126 11.62 9.75 22.72
CA ASP A 126 11.42 11.00 23.46
C ASP A 126 10.14 11.73 23.12
N TRP A 127 9.29 11.17 22.23
CA TRP A 127 8.08 11.84 21.73
C TRP A 127 7.19 12.36 22.84
N ASP A 128 6.94 11.54 23.86
CA ASP A 128 6.01 11.90 24.93
C ASP A 128 6.54 13.05 25.81
N ASN A 129 7.84 13.27 25.80
CA ASN A 129 8.53 14.33 26.56
C ASN A 129 8.69 15.63 25.78
N LEU A 130 8.34 15.66 24.49
CA LEU A 130 8.43 16.86 23.67
C LEU A 130 7.36 17.89 24.04
N PRO A 131 7.66 19.21 23.95
CA PRO A 131 6.66 20.25 24.02
C PRO A 131 5.59 20.09 22.93
N GLU A 132 4.34 20.43 23.25
CA GLU A 132 3.21 20.28 22.32
C GLU A 132 3.40 21.04 21.00
N GLU A 133 4.07 22.18 21.03
CA GLU A 133 4.40 22.93 19.80
C GLU A 133 5.37 22.18 18.88
N GLU A 134 6.34 21.47 19.44
CA GLU A 134 7.29 20.66 18.67
C GLU A 134 6.62 19.42 18.13
N LYS A 135 5.74 18.76 18.89
CA LYS A 135 4.90 17.66 18.41
C LYS A 135 4.05 18.10 17.23
N THR A 136 3.40 19.26 17.32
CA THR A 136 2.59 19.82 16.24
C THR A 136 3.41 20.03 14.97
N LYS A 137 4.58 20.67 15.06
CA LYS A 137 5.47 20.90 13.92
C LYS A 137 5.92 19.60 13.25
N ARG A 138 6.23 18.57 14.04
CA ARG A 138 6.65 17.26 13.51
C ARG A 138 5.50 16.54 12.80
N LEU A 139 4.29 16.61 13.35
CA LEU A 139 3.10 16.04 12.73
C LEU A 139 2.74 16.75 11.42
N GLU A 140 2.78 18.08 11.38
CA GLU A 140 2.59 18.88 10.16
C GLU A 140 3.63 18.52 9.08
N LYS A 141 4.88 18.28 9.47
CA LYS A 141 5.93 17.87 8.55
C LYS A 141 5.66 16.50 7.94
N ILE A 142 5.13 15.56 8.73
CA ILE A 142 4.70 14.24 8.25
C ILE A 142 3.52 14.37 7.30
N GLU A 143 2.52 15.17 7.65
CA GLU A 143 1.35 15.44 6.80
C GLU A 143 1.78 16.03 5.45
N ASN A 144 2.63 17.05 5.46
CA ASN A 144 3.13 17.70 4.24
C ASN A 144 4.00 16.77 3.37
N PHE A 145 4.81 15.91 3.98
CA PHE A 145 5.64 14.95 3.24
C PHE A 145 4.79 13.93 2.47
N ASN A 146 3.66 13.52 3.06
CA ASN A 146 2.74 12.58 2.45
C ASN A 146 1.84 13.21 1.37
N LEU A 147 1.66 14.54 1.40
CA LEU A 147 0.88 15.27 0.38
C LEU A 147 1.68 15.58 -0.89
N THR A 148 3.02 15.44 -0.86
CA THR A 148 3.91 15.78 -1.98
C THR A 148 4.42 14.56 -2.78
N ARG A 149 3.94 13.37 -2.48
CA ARG A 149 4.23 12.12 -3.21
C ARG A 149 3.00 11.59 -3.92
#